data_d121bc3ec02d56e2049632fb79e8f597
#
_entry.id   d121bc3ec02d56e2049632fb79e8f597
#
_cell.length_a   1.000
_cell.length_b   1.000
_cell.length_c   1.000
_cell.angle_alpha   90.00
_cell.angle_beta   90.00
_cell.angle_gamma   90.00
#
_symmetry.space_group_name_H-M   'P 1'
#
loop_
_entity.id
_entity.type
_entity.pdbx_description
1 polymer ?
#
loop_
_entity_poly.entity_id
_entity_poly.type
_entity_poly.pdbx_seq_one_letter_code
_entity_poly.pdbx_strand_id
1 'polypeptide(L)'
;MRKLLCVLLAMVLAVSAFSGCTVQRNPASDDGKLHVVTTIFAPYDFARQVGGDDVSVTMLLRPGCEVHAYEPTPKDIIAIRNADVFIYVGGESDAWVKTVLDGVDNPNLRVVTLMDCVELLDEETVEGMQTEKHDHDHAADDAEPDEHVWTSPRNAARICQKLADTFAAADSAHAAAYAQRCGDYVEKLNQLDAEFQDVVEHAARKTVIFADRFPLRYFADAYGLDYYAAYPGCADAAEPSAATVAFLIDKVRAEGIPVVFTIELSNG
;
A
#
# COMPACT_ATOMS: atom_id res chain seq x y z
N MET A 1 -2.98 12.67 -65.92
CA MET A 1 -2.30 11.56 -65.29
C MET A 1 -1.29 12.00 -64.18
N ARG A 2 -0.33 12.91 -64.48
CA ARG A 2 0.65 13.36 -63.46
C ARG A 2 0.05 14.01 -62.19
N LYS A 3 -1.02 14.83 -62.33
CA LYS A 3 -1.71 15.44 -61.16
C LYS A 3 -2.47 14.44 -60.29
N LEU A 4 -3.04 13.39 -60.89
CA LEU A 4 -3.73 12.31 -60.16
C LEU A 4 -2.74 11.46 -59.37
N LEU A 5 -1.55 11.22 -59.93
CA LEU A 5 -0.48 10.46 -59.30
C LEU A 5 0.08 11.20 -58.07
N CYS A 6 0.22 12.54 -58.15
CA CYS A 6 0.67 13.37 -57.02
C CYS A 6 -0.35 13.39 -55.84
N VAL A 7 -1.65 13.41 -56.14
CA VAL A 7 -2.70 13.39 -55.12
C VAL A 7 -2.76 12.02 -54.42
N LEU A 8 -2.62 10.92 -55.20
CA LEU A 8 -2.54 9.57 -54.61
C LEU A 8 -1.29 9.39 -53.74
N LEU A 9 -0.15 9.89 -54.15
CA LEU A 9 1.09 9.84 -53.38
C LEU A 9 1.00 10.68 -52.07
N ALA A 10 0.35 11.83 -52.10
CA ALA A 10 0.11 12.68 -50.94
C ALA A 10 -0.89 12.00 -49.94
N MET A 11 -1.89 11.28 -50.46
CA MET A 11 -2.86 10.55 -49.62
C MET A 11 -2.22 9.35 -48.94
N VAL A 12 -1.31 8.62 -49.60
CA VAL A 12 -0.56 7.49 -48.99
C VAL A 12 0.41 7.99 -47.94
N LEU A 13 1.06 9.15 -48.14
CA LEU A 13 1.93 9.76 -47.12
C LEU A 13 1.17 10.31 -45.91
N ALA A 14 -0.07 10.75 -46.06
CA ALA A 14 -0.92 11.20 -44.96
C ALA A 14 -1.43 10.04 -44.10
N VAL A 15 -1.71 8.86 -44.68
CA VAL A 15 -2.14 7.67 -43.96
C VAL A 15 -1.00 7.07 -43.14
N SER A 16 0.25 7.16 -43.56
CA SER A 16 1.42 6.67 -42.82
C SER A 16 1.80 7.53 -41.60
N ALA A 17 1.31 8.77 -41.50
CA ALA A 17 1.58 9.66 -40.36
C ALA A 17 0.70 9.38 -39.12
N PHE A 18 -0.35 8.57 -39.25
CA PHE A 18 -1.24 8.17 -38.14
C PHE A 18 -0.88 6.83 -37.48
N SER A 19 0.17 6.15 -37.92
CA SER A 19 0.60 4.84 -37.39
C SER A 19 1.80 5.00 -36.46
N GLY A 20 1.72 5.82 -35.43
CA GLY A 20 2.90 6.10 -34.64
C GLY A 20 2.69 6.51 -33.22
N CYS A 21 1.97 5.71 -32.43
CA CYS A 21 2.17 5.63 -30.99
C CYS A 21 2.07 4.16 -30.58
N THR A 22 3.00 3.34 -31.05
CA THR A 22 3.29 2.10 -30.35
C THR A 22 4.08 2.47 -29.12
N VAL A 23 3.42 2.44 -27.97
CA VAL A 23 4.10 2.39 -26.68
C VAL A 23 5.08 1.22 -26.77
N GLN A 24 6.36 1.51 -26.73
CA GLN A 24 7.41 0.49 -26.81
C GLN A 24 7.36 -0.28 -25.49
N ARG A 25 6.62 -1.40 -25.47
CA ARG A 25 6.64 -2.32 -24.34
C ARG A 25 8.05 -2.83 -24.14
N ASN A 26 8.50 -2.79 -22.91
CA ASN A 26 9.79 -3.37 -22.52
C ASN A 26 9.73 -4.89 -22.77
N PRO A 27 10.70 -5.54 -23.44
CA PRO A 27 10.62 -6.94 -23.88
C PRO A 27 10.77 -7.96 -22.75
N ALA A 28 10.45 -7.61 -21.49
CA ALA A 28 10.68 -8.48 -20.33
C ALA A 28 9.71 -9.68 -20.23
N SER A 29 8.52 -9.59 -20.84
CA SER A 29 7.61 -10.74 -21.02
C SER A 29 6.52 -10.37 -22.03
N ASP A 30 6.45 -11.15 -23.12
CA ASP A 30 5.43 -11.02 -24.17
C ASP A 30 4.19 -11.87 -23.82
N ASP A 31 3.76 -11.86 -22.54
CA ASP A 31 2.57 -12.58 -22.08
C ASP A 31 1.29 -11.73 -22.21
N GLY A 32 1.42 -10.50 -22.70
CA GLY A 32 0.31 -9.58 -22.93
C GLY A 32 -0.31 -8.98 -21.67
N LYS A 33 0.29 -9.23 -20.49
CA LYS A 33 -0.20 -8.73 -19.21
C LYS A 33 0.50 -7.43 -18.79
N LEU A 34 -0.17 -6.65 -17.94
CA LEU A 34 0.45 -5.52 -17.27
C LEU A 34 1.34 -6.03 -16.13
N HIS A 35 2.63 -5.68 -16.13
CA HIS A 35 3.57 -6.09 -15.09
C HIS A 35 3.56 -5.12 -13.94
N VAL A 36 3.12 -5.60 -12.77
CA VAL A 36 3.00 -4.84 -11.54
C VAL A 36 4.00 -5.36 -10.52
N VAL A 37 4.77 -4.48 -9.90
CA VAL A 37 5.64 -4.80 -8.77
C VAL A 37 5.12 -4.09 -7.53
N THR A 38 5.09 -4.80 -6.39
CA THR A 38 4.62 -4.25 -5.11
C THR A 38 5.62 -4.54 -4.01
N THR A 39 5.71 -3.70 -2.98
CA THR A 39 6.61 -3.94 -1.86
C THR A 39 6.08 -5.04 -0.95
N ILE A 40 4.87 -4.93 -0.43
CA ILE A 40 4.29 -5.81 0.60
C ILE A 40 2.98 -6.48 0.15
N PHE A 41 2.38 -7.26 1.05
CA PHE A 41 1.19 -8.06 0.74
C PHE A 41 -0.06 -7.22 0.45
N ALA A 42 -0.32 -6.14 1.19
CA ALA A 42 -1.56 -5.38 1.00
C ALA A 42 -1.69 -4.82 -0.44
N PRO A 43 -0.73 -4.05 -0.99
CA PRO A 43 -0.78 -3.62 -2.38
C PRO A 43 -0.71 -4.78 -3.39
N TYR A 44 -0.06 -5.90 -3.04
CA TYR A 44 -0.05 -7.10 -3.88
C TYR A 44 -1.46 -7.67 -4.05
N ASP A 45 -2.21 -7.84 -2.95
CA ASP A 45 -3.57 -8.36 -3.03
C ASP A 45 -4.50 -7.37 -3.75
N PHE A 46 -4.44 -6.10 -3.44
CA PHE A 46 -5.25 -5.07 -4.11
C PHE A 46 -4.99 -5.05 -5.62
N ALA A 47 -3.72 -5.12 -6.03
CA ALA A 47 -3.37 -5.19 -7.45
C ALA A 47 -3.97 -6.41 -8.14
N ARG A 48 -4.00 -7.57 -7.47
CA ARG A 48 -4.62 -8.80 -7.99
C ARG A 48 -6.13 -8.72 -8.05
N GLN A 49 -6.77 -8.15 -7.03
CA GLN A 49 -8.23 -7.99 -6.99
C GLN A 49 -8.72 -7.10 -8.14
N VAL A 50 -8.01 -5.99 -8.39
CA VAL A 50 -8.32 -5.04 -9.46
C VAL A 50 -7.89 -5.56 -10.84
N GLY A 51 -6.68 -6.09 -10.91
CA GLY A 51 -6.05 -6.51 -12.18
C GLY A 51 -6.56 -7.84 -12.72
N GLY A 52 -6.90 -8.78 -11.83
CA GLY A 52 -7.32 -10.14 -12.21
C GLY A 52 -6.25 -10.85 -13.06
N ASP A 53 -6.71 -11.51 -14.13
CA ASP A 53 -5.83 -12.26 -15.05
C ASP A 53 -5.08 -11.36 -16.06
N ASP A 54 -5.44 -10.08 -16.15
CA ASP A 54 -4.82 -9.12 -17.07
C ASP A 54 -3.53 -8.50 -16.52
N VAL A 55 -3.17 -8.81 -15.27
CA VAL A 55 -1.93 -8.36 -14.64
C VAL A 55 -1.03 -9.53 -14.21
N SER A 56 0.26 -9.28 -14.17
CA SER A 56 1.26 -10.15 -13.53
C SER A 56 1.86 -9.40 -12.36
N VAL A 57 1.55 -9.81 -11.12
CA VAL A 57 1.98 -9.09 -9.92
C VAL A 57 3.14 -9.82 -9.25
N THR A 58 4.22 -9.08 -9.00
CA THR A 58 5.39 -9.54 -8.23
C THR A 58 5.44 -8.78 -6.91
N MET A 59 5.47 -9.50 -5.79
CA MET A 59 5.71 -8.95 -4.46
C MET A 59 7.18 -9.08 -4.11
N LEU A 60 7.80 -7.98 -3.66
CA LEU A 60 9.24 -7.97 -3.33
C LEU A 60 9.50 -8.61 -1.98
N LEU A 61 8.75 -8.22 -0.95
CA LEU A 61 8.89 -8.78 0.38
C LEU A 61 8.35 -10.21 0.41
N ARG A 62 9.15 -11.15 0.92
CA ARG A 62 8.73 -12.54 1.05
C ARG A 62 7.78 -12.68 2.24
N PRO A 63 6.78 -13.59 2.14
CA PRO A 63 5.96 -13.92 3.29
C PRO A 63 6.80 -14.30 4.51
N GLY A 64 6.44 -13.78 5.68
CA GLY A 64 7.15 -14.03 6.93
C GLY A 64 8.42 -13.19 7.14
N CYS A 65 8.66 -12.17 6.31
CA CYS A 65 9.73 -11.19 6.52
C CYS A 65 9.18 -9.91 7.15
N GLU A 66 10.02 -9.27 7.97
CA GLU A 66 9.71 -7.98 8.60
C GLU A 66 9.69 -6.85 7.55
N VAL A 67 8.65 -6.01 7.60
CA VAL A 67 8.42 -4.94 6.63
C VAL A 67 9.39 -3.78 6.87
N HIS A 68 9.52 -3.35 8.13
CA HIS A 68 10.27 -2.14 8.50
C HIS A 68 11.81 -2.31 8.36
N ALA A 69 12.31 -3.52 8.22
CA ALA A 69 13.73 -3.83 8.01
C ALA A 69 14.05 -4.29 6.58
N TYR A 70 13.14 -4.04 5.62
CA TYR A 70 13.35 -4.51 4.25
C TYR A 70 14.35 -3.63 3.49
N GLU A 71 15.37 -4.28 2.91
CA GLU A 71 16.28 -3.65 1.95
C GLU A 71 16.16 -4.35 0.57
N PRO A 72 16.04 -3.59 -0.54
CA PRO A 72 15.89 -4.18 -1.87
C PRO A 72 17.17 -4.86 -2.33
N THR A 73 17.03 -6.05 -2.88
CA THR A 73 18.12 -6.75 -3.54
C THR A 73 18.33 -6.21 -4.97
N PRO A 74 19.48 -6.47 -5.61
CA PRO A 74 19.69 -6.13 -7.03
C PRO A 74 18.61 -6.74 -7.95
N LYS A 75 18.04 -7.89 -7.59
CA LYS A 75 16.96 -8.53 -8.35
C LYS A 75 15.67 -7.71 -8.25
N ASP A 76 15.39 -7.16 -7.08
CA ASP A 76 14.19 -6.34 -6.83
C ASP A 76 14.29 -5.02 -7.61
N ILE A 77 15.46 -4.39 -7.64
CA ILE A 77 15.72 -3.20 -8.45
C ILE A 77 15.50 -3.48 -9.95
N ILE A 78 15.95 -4.65 -10.45
CA ILE A 78 15.70 -5.05 -11.84
C ILE A 78 14.20 -5.28 -12.08
N ALA A 79 13.47 -5.86 -11.13
CA ALA A 79 12.04 -6.06 -11.24
C ALA A 79 11.30 -4.71 -11.33
N ILE A 80 11.61 -3.76 -10.44
CA ILE A 80 11.03 -2.40 -10.47
C ILE A 80 11.33 -1.71 -11.80
N ARG A 81 12.58 -1.75 -12.26
CA ARG A 81 12.99 -1.13 -13.53
C ARG A 81 12.20 -1.66 -14.74
N ASN A 82 11.84 -2.94 -14.72
CA ASN A 82 11.15 -3.59 -15.83
C ASN A 82 9.62 -3.59 -15.68
N ALA A 83 9.08 -3.05 -14.60
CA ALA A 83 7.65 -2.99 -14.37
C ALA A 83 6.95 -1.92 -15.22
N ASP A 84 5.67 -2.12 -15.48
CA ASP A 84 4.76 -1.09 -16.01
C ASP A 84 4.20 -0.22 -14.87
N VAL A 85 3.97 -0.85 -13.70
CA VAL A 85 3.48 -0.18 -12.48
C VAL A 85 4.28 -0.66 -11.28
N PHE A 86 4.74 0.27 -10.46
CA PHE A 86 5.33 0.00 -9.15
C PHE A 86 4.47 0.61 -8.05
N ILE A 87 4.14 -0.20 -7.04
CA ILE A 87 3.24 0.19 -5.94
C ILE A 87 3.98 -0.06 -4.62
N TYR A 88 4.07 0.96 -3.80
CA TYR A 88 4.70 0.89 -2.48
C TYR A 88 3.88 1.69 -1.46
N VAL A 89 4.18 1.53 -0.17
CA VAL A 89 3.40 2.18 0.89
C VAL A 89 3.74 3.66 1.01
N GLY A 90 4.99 3.99 1.12
CA GLY A 90 5.52 5.29 1.51
C GLY A 90 6.03 5.26 2.96
N GLY A 91 6.41 6.43 3.47
CA GLY A 91 6.96 6.57 4.81
C GLY A 91 8.43 6.15 4.92
N GLU A 92 8.90 5.98 6.16
CA GLU A 92 10.31 5.67 6.45
C GLU A 92 10.70 4.25 6.02
N SER A 93 9.81 3.28 6.17
CA SER A 93 10.03 1.88 5.76
C SER A 93 10.34 1.76 4.27
N ASP A 94 9.85 2.69 3.46
CA ASP A 94 10.08 2.74 2.02
C ASP A 94 11.03 3.88 1.59
N ALA A 95 11.82 4.46 2.52
CA ALA A 95 12.77 5.56 2.22
C ALA A 95 13.79 5.19 1.11
N TRP A 96 14.15 3.92 1.01
CA TRP A 96 15.01 3.36 -0.03
C TRP A 96 14.44 3.54 -1.46
N VAL A 97 13.10 3.64 -1.61
CA VAL A 97 12.41 3.72 -2.90
C VAL A 97 12.88 4.92 -3.70
N LYS A 98 13.03 6.08 -3.05
CA LYS A 98 13.51 7.29 -3.72
C LYS A 98 14.85 7.07 -4.41
N THR A 99 15.81 6.45 -3.72
CA THR A 99 17.15 6.18 -4.27
C THR A 99 17.08 5.22 -5.47
N VAL A 100 16.21 4.21 -5.39
CA VAL A 100 16.00 3.27 -6.51
C VAL A 100 15.39 3.97 -7.71
N LEU A 101 14.31 4.75 -7.50
CA LEU A 101 13.62 5.45 -8.60
C LEU A 101 14.50 6.50 -9.28
N ASP A 102 15.38 7.18 -8.54
CA ASP A 102 16.36 8.13 -9.11
C ASP A 102 17.34 7.43 -10.08
N GLY A 103 17.55 6.12 -9.94
CA GLY A 103 18.40 5.29 -10.82
C GLY A 103 17.64 4.49 -11.88
N VAL A 104 16.32 4.53 -11.91
CA VAL A 104 15.50 3.78 -12.87
C VAL A 104 15.29 4.59 -14.14
N ASP A 105 15.84 4.09 -15.27
CA ASP A 105 15.61 4.63 -16.60
C ASP A 105 14.45 3.87 -17.29
N ASN A 106 13.22 4.15 -16.85
CA ASN A 106 11.98 3.65 -17.44
C ASN A 106 10.93 4.76 -17.49
N PRO A 107 10.84 5.49 -18.61
CA PRO A 107 9.92 6.64 -18.73
C PRO A 107 8.44 6.24 -18.73
N ASN A 108 8.13 4.95 -18.87
CA ASN A 108 6.77 4.43 -18.88
C ASN A 108 6.35 3.87 -17.50
N LEU A 109 7.27 3.75 -16.55
CA LEU A 109 6.97 3.28 -15.21
C LEU A 109 5.97 4.23 -14.53
N ARG A 110 4.85 3.68 -14.10
CA ARG A 110 3.88 4.38 -13.28
C ARG A 110 4.11 4.00 -11.82
N VAL A 111 4.19 5.00 -10.97
CA VAL A 111 4.44 4.80 -9.56
C VAL A 111 3.18 5.19 -8.78
N VAL A 112 2.79 4.35 -7.83
CA VAL A 112 1.68 4.61 -6.90
C VAL A 112 2.19 4.45 -5.48
N THR A 113 2.06 5.51 -4.69
CA THR A 113 2.30 5.50 -3.25
C THR A 113 0.95 5.34 -2.54
N LEU A 114 0.81 4.37 -1.66
CA LEU A 114 -0.45 4.15 -0.96
C LEU A 114 -0.83 5.33 -0.07
N MET A 115 0.15 5.91 0.62
CA MET A 115 -0.05 7.08 1.47
C MET A 115 -0.60 8.28 0.71
N ASP A 116 -0.26 8.44 -0.58
CA ASP A 116 -0.81 9.51 -1.44
C ASP A 116 -2.28 9.28 -1.84
N CYS A 117 -2.83 8.11 -1.57
CA CYS A 117 -4.21 7.77 -1.94
C CYS A 117 -5.24 8.12 -0.87
N VAL A 118 -4.81 8.48 0.33
CA VAL A 118 -5.65 8.61 1.52
C VAL A 118 -5.33 9.88 2.31
N GLU A 119 -6.21 10.23 3.24
CA GLU A 119 -5.90 11.22 4.26
C GLU A 119 -5.01 10.59 5.33
N LEU A 120 -3.87 11.22 5.62
CA LEU A 120 -2.90 10.68 6.55
C LEU A 120 -3.27 11.01 8.00
N LEU A 121 -3.00 10.07 8.88
CA LEU A 121 -3.04 10.22 10.33
C LEU A 121 -1.62 10.09 10.87
N ASP A 122 -1.27 10.97 11.81
CA ASP A 122 0.00 10.88 12.49
C ASP A 122 0.06 9.62 13.37
N GLU A 123 1.25 9.07 13.50
CA GLU A 123 1.53 8.03 14.47
C GLU A 123 1.26 8.58 15.87
N GLU A 124 0.59 7.81 16.70
CA GLU A 124 0.20 8.25 18.03
C GLU A 124 0.90 7.43 19.11
N THR A 125 1.50 8.13 20.08
CA THR A 125 2.02 7.52 21.30
C THR A 125 0.99 7.67 22.40
N VAL A 126 0.33 6.58 22.79
CA VAL A 126 -0.65 6.58 23.88
C VAL A 126 0.00 6.27 25.23
N GLU A 127 -0.74 6.50 26.33
CA GLU A 127 -0.26 6.27 27.70
C GLU A 127 0.33 4.87 27.88
N GLY A 128 1.52 4.79 28.42
CA GLY A 128 2.22 3.53 28.74
C GLY A 128 3.01 2.91 27.62
N MET A 129 2.90 3.41 26.38
CA MET A 129 3.76 2.98 25.29
C MET A 129 5.23 3.32 25.57
N GLN A 130 6.09 2.43 25.13
CA GLN A 130 7.51 2.68 25.08
C GLN A 130 7.83 3.43 23.78
N THR A 131 8.41 4.62 23.91
CA THR A 131 8.94 5.37 22.78
C THR A 131 10.40 5.02 22.59
N GLU A 132 10.82 4.79 21.35
CA GLU A 132 12.22 4.72 21.02
C GLU A 132 12.80 6.15 21.02
N LYS A 133 13.98 6.31 21.60
CA LYS A 133 14.74 7.54 21.45
C LYS A 133 15.48 7.45 20.13
N HIS A 134 14.86 7.89 19.06
CA HIS A 134 15.62 8.17 17.86
C HIS A 134 16.52 9.38 18.12
N ASP A 135 17.83 9.15 18.09
CA ASP A 135 18.87 10.20 18.21
C ASP A 135 18.95 11.02 16.89
N HIS A 136 17.80 11.34 16.30
CA HIS A 136 17.73 12.28 15.21
C HIS A 136 17.32 13.65 15.77
N ASP A 137 18.19 14.63 15.58
CA ASP A 137 18.07 16.04 15.93
C ASP A 137 16.94 16.72 15.08
N HIS A 138 15.74 16.09 15.03
CA HIS A 138 14.56 16.73 14.49
C HIS A 138 13.82 17.45 15.61
N ALA A 139 13.52 18.70 15.36
CA ALA A 139 12.76 19.54 16.30
C ALA A 139 11.47 18.78 16.69
N ALA A 140 11.13 18.81 17.97
CA ALA A 140 10.05 18.05 18.62
C ALA A 140 8.60 18.39 18.15
N ASP A 141 8.39 18.71 16.87
CA ASP A 141 7.13 19.25 16.36
C ASP A 141 6.62 18.59 15.07
N ASP A 142 7.36 17.65 14.49
CA ASP A 142 6.90 16.95 13.26
C ASP A 142 6.56 15.49 13.61
N ALA A 143 5.27 15.25 13.95
CA ALA A 143 4.74 13.90 14.09
C ALA A 143 4.78 13.22 12.72
N GLU A 144 5.31 11.99 12.65
CA GLU A 144 5.39 11.23 11.41
C GLU A 144 4.05 10.54 11.11
N PRO A 145 3.60 10.52 9.85
CA PRO A 145 2.39 9.80 9.50
C PRO A 145 2.54 8.29 9.69
N ASP A 146 1.51 7.65 10.26
CA ASP A 146 1.45 6.19 10.35
C ASP A 146 1.36 5.57 8.94
N GLU A 147 2.18 4.56 8.69
CA GLU A 147 2.32 3.94 7.37
C GLU A 147 1.23 2.91 7.06
N HIS A 148 0.50 2.41 8.08
CA HIS A 148 -0.44 1.29 7.95
C HIS A 148 -1.79 1.70 7.35
N VAL A 149 -1.76 2.52 6.31
CA VAL A 149 -2.93 3.15 5.65
C VAL A 149 -3.97 2.16 5.14
N TRP A 150 -3.56 0.94 4.81
CA TRP A 150 -4.43 -0.11 4.25
C TRP A 150 -5.30 -0.81 5.28
N THR A 151 -5.09 -0.58 6.57
CA THR A 151 -5.79 -1.29 7.65
C THR A 151 -7.25 -0.85 7.83
N SER A 152 -7.62 0.30 7.26
CA SER A 152 -9.02 0.72 7.15
C SER A 152 -9.64 0.24 5.83
N PRO A 153 -10.78 -0.47 5.83
CA PRO A 153 -11.49 -0.84 4.60
C PRO A 153 -11.84 0.34 3.71
N ARG A 154 -12.11 1.51 4.30
CA ARG A 154 -12.38 2.76 3.58
C ARG A 154 -11.17 3.24 2.79
N ASN A 155 -9.99 3.17 3.39
CA ASN A 155 -8.74 3.49 2.72
C ASN A 155 -8.39 2.46 1.65
N ALA A 156 -8.56 1.17 1.94
CA ALA A 156 -8.37 0.10 0.96
C ALA A 156 -9.23 0.32 -0.29
N ALA A 157 -10.49 0.76 -0.13
CA ALA A 157 -11.36 1.09 -1.25
C ALA A 157 -10.81 2.25 -2.11
N ARG A 158 -10.32 3.34 -1.48
CA ARG A 158 -9.70 4.48 -2.18
C ARG A 158 -8.44 4.06 -2.93
N ILE A 159 -7.60 3.25 -2.30
CA ILE A 159 -6.39 2.69 -2.92
C ILE A 159 -6.77 1.87 -4.15
N CYS A 160 -7.73 0.96 -4.05
CA CYS A 160 -8.19 0.14 -5.18
C CYS A 160 -8.71 0.98 -6.35
N GLN A 161 -9.44 2.07 -6.09
CA GLN A 161 -9.88 3.00 -7.14
C GLN A 161 -8.69 3.66 -7.85
N LYS A 162 -7.68 4.11 -7.09
CA LYS A 162 -6.45 4.66 -7.66
C LYS A 162 -5.70 3.65 -8.51
N LEU A 163 -5.64 2.40 -8.07
CA LEU A 163 -5.01 1.31 -8.84
C LEU A 163 -5.76 1.05 -10.16
N ALA A 164 -7.10 1.02 -10.14
CA ALA A 164 -7.90 0.83 -11.35
C ALA A 164 -7.64 1.93 -12.38
N ASP A 165 -7.60 3.19 -11.96
CA ASP A 165 -7.29 4.33 -12.82
C ASP A 165 -5.86 4.23 -13.39
N THR A 166 -4.90 3.82 -12.57
CA THR A 166 -3.50 3.67 -12.97
C THR A 166 -3.34 2.54 -13.99
N PHE A 167 -3.99 1.40 -13.75
CA PHE A 167 -3.96 0.24 -14.67
C PHE A 167 -4.65 0.59 -16.00
N ALA A 168 -5.82 1.25 -15.96
CA ALA A 168 -6.51 1.70 -17.16
C ALA A 168 -5.68 2.67 -18.00
N ALA A 169 -4.89 3.54 -17.34
CA ALA A 169 -3.99 4.47 -18.03
C ALA A 169 -2.73 3.78 -18.60
N ALA A 170 -2.28 2.67 -18.01
CA ALA A 170 -1.15 1.87 -18.50
C ALA A 170 -1.59 0.89 -19.60
N ASP A 171 -2.79 0.33 -19.48
CA ASP A 171 -3.36 -0.69 -20.36
C ASP A 171 -4.84 -0.37 -20.66
N SER A 172 -5.04 0.52 -21.61
CA SER A 172 -6.38 0.98 -22.00
C SER A 172 -7.27 -0.10 -22.62
N ALA A 173 -6.68 -1.19 -23.12
CA ALA A 173 -7.44 -2.30 -23.70
C ALA A 173 -8.30 -3.03 -22.66
N HIS A 174 -7.83 -3.10 -21.41
CA HIS A 174 -8.51 -3.75 -20.29
C HIS A 174 -9.15 -2.77 -19.28
N ALA A 175 -9.21 -1.47 -19.61
CA ALA A 175 -9.70 -0.42 -18.70
C ALA A 175 -11.09 -0.72 -18.09
N ALA A 176 -12.04 -1.19 -18.92
CA ALA A 176 -13.39 -1.54 -18.46
C ALA A 176 -13.38 -2.74 -17.50
N ALA A 177 -12.50 -3.72 -17.71
CA ALA A 177 -12.37 -4.87 -16.83
C ALA A 177 -11.77 -4.50 -15.48
N TYR A 178 -10.76 -3.61 -15.45
CA TYR A 178 -10.20 -3.07 -14.21
C TYR A 178 -11.26 -2.30 -13.40
N ALA A 179 -12.02 -1.42 -14.07
CA ALA A 179 -13.08 -0.65 -13.41
C ALA A 179 -14.18 -1.56 -12.83
N GLN A 180 -14.59 -2.61 -13.55
CA GLN A 180 -15.59 -3.56 -13.07
C GLN A 180 -15.10 -4.33 -11.86
N ARG A 181 -13.91 -4.95 -11.91
CA ARG A 181 -13.35 -5.70 -10.78
C ARG A 181 -13.11 -4.82 -9.56
N CYS A 182 -12.64 -3.59 -9.77
CA CYS A 182 -12.52 -2.61 -8.70
C CYS A 182 -13.87 -2.34 -8.04
N GLY A 183 -14.93 -2.08 -8.83
CA GLY A 183 -16.28 -1.87 -8.30
C GLY A 183 -16.76 -3.05 -7.46
N ASP A 184 -16.60 -4.28 -7.96
CA ASP A 184 -17.00 -5.50 -7.26
C ASP A 184 -16.20 -5.71 -5.95
N TYR A 185 -14.93 -5.32 -5.93
CA TYR A 185 -14.10 -5.43 -4.73
C TYR A 185 -14.39 -4.34 -3.71
N VAL A 186 -14.59 -3.10 -4.16
CA VAL A 186 -14.99 -1.97 -3.31
C VAL A 186 -16.33 -2.23 -2.63
N GLU A 187 -17.29 -2.88 -3.31
CA GLU A 187 -18.55 -3.29 -2.70
C GLU A 187 -18.32 -4.26 -1.52
N LYS A 188 -17.42 -5.23 -1.65
CA LYS A 188 -17.04 -6.15 -0.54
C LYS A 188 -16.36 -5.39 0.60
N LEU A 189 -15.48 -4.43 0.30
CA LEU A 189 -14.85 -3.60 1.33
C LEU A 189 -15.86 -2.73 2.07
N ASN A 190 -16.86 -2.19 1.38
CA ASN A 190 -17.94 -1.42 2.00
C ASN A 190 -18.84 -2.30 2.88
N GLN A 191 -19.11 -3.54 2.48
CA GLN A 191 -19.81 -4.50 3.32
C GLN A 191 -19.02 -4.82 4.59
N LEU A 192 -17.71 -5.07 4.45
CA LEU A 192 -16.81 -5.30 5.58
C LEU A 192 -16.74 -4.08 6.53
N ASP A 193 -16.68 -2.87 5.97
CA ASP A 193 -16.74 -1.62 6.75
C ASP A 193 -18.02 -1.53 7.59
N ALA A 194 -19.17 -1.85 6.97
CA ALA A 194 -20.45 -1.85 7.66
C ALA A 194 -20.53 -2.93 8.77
N GLU A 195 -19.96 -4.11 8.54
CA GLU A 195 -19.89 -5.17 9.55
C GLU A 195 -19.00 -4.76 10.72
N PHE A 196 -17.84 -4.15 10.51
CA PHE A 196 -17.01 -3.61 11.58
C PHE A 196 -17.72 -2.49 12.34
N GLN A 197 -18.39 -1.59 11.64
CA GLN A 197 -19.16 -0.52 12.27
C GLN A 197 -20.25 -1.10 13.20
N ASP A 198 -21.01 -2.10 12.73
CA ASP A 198 -22.05 -2.77 13.50
C ASP A 198 -21.49 -3.45 14.76
N VAL A 199 -20.38 -4.18 14.61
CA VAL A 199 -19.69 -4.84 15.74
C VAL A 199 -19.26 -3.84 16.78
N VAL A 200 -18.65 -2.72 16.37
CA VAL A 200 -18.13 -1.70 17.30
C VAL A 200 -19.27 -0.89 17.94
N GLU A 201 -20.35 -0.61 17.22
CA GLU A 201 -21.53 0.07 17.79
C GLU A 201 -22.18 -0.74 18.90
N HIS A 202 -22.23 -2.07 18.76
CA HIS A 202 -22.82 -2.98 19.73
C HIS A 202 -21.81 -3.57 20.74
N ALA A 203 -20.53 -3.20 20.64
CA ALA A 203 -19.51 -3.71 21.54
C ALA A 203 -19.71 -3.24 22.98
N ALA A 204 -19.55 -4.15 23.92
CA ALA A 204 -19.55 -3.81 25.34
C ALA A 204 -18.34 -2.97 25.77
N ARG A 205 -17.27 -2.99 24.98
CA ARG A 205 -16.02 -2.25 25.18
C ARG A 205 -15.52 -1.76 23.83
N LYS A 206 -14.92 -0.58 23.83
CA LYS A 206 -14.27 0.01 22.64
C LYS A 206 -12.76 0.15 22.80
N THR A 207 -12.21 -0.46 23.84
CA THR A 207 -10.78 -0.49 24.12
C THR A 207 -10.18 -1.82 23.70
N VAL A 208 -9.08 -1.77 22.95
CA VAL A 208 -8.26 -2.91 22.55
C VAL A 208 -6.86 -2.80 23.15
N ILE A 209 -6.23 -3.94 23.48
CA ILE A 209 -4.87 -3.95 24.03
C ILE A 209 -3.98 -4.86 23.19
N PHE A 210 -2.84 -4.32 22.77
CA PHE A 210 -1.78 -5.04 22.07
C PHE A 210 -0.55 -5.17 22.99
N ALA A 211 -0.09 -6.39 23.20
CA ALA A 211 1.19 -6.65 23.88
C ALA A 211 2.38 -6.53 22.91
N ASP A 212 2.24 -5.72 21.88
CA ASP A 212 3.14 -5.56 20.75
C ASP A 212 3.00 -4.15 20.16
N ARG A 213 3.51 -3.92 18.94
CA ARG A 213 3.26 -2.72 18.13
C ARG A 213 1.77 -2.60 17.81
N PHE A 214 1.31 -1.38 17.57
CA PHE A 214 -0.08 -1.11 17.17
C PHE A 214 -0.19 -0.69 15.70
N PRO A 215 -0.32 -1.62 14.75
CA PRO A 215 -0.38 -1.30 13.33
C PRO A 215 -1.78 -0.93 12.83
N LEU A 216 -2.74 -0.66 13.72
CA LEU A 216 -4.15 -0.48 13.37
C LEU A 216 -4.64 0.95 13.62
N ARG A 217 -3.76 1.97 13.46
CA ARG A 217 -4.09 3.38 13.71
C ARG A 217 -5.32 3.84 12.90
N TYR A 218 -5.33 3.57 11.59
CA TYR A 218 -6.44 3.92 10.70
C TYR A 218 -7.72 3.12 10.96
N PHE A 219 -7.59 1.89 11.43
CA PHE A 219 -8.73 1.09 11.84
C PHE A 219 -9.36 1.63 13.14
N ALA A 220 -8.53 1.94 14.13
CA ALA A 220 -9.00 2.50 15.40
C ALA A 220 -9.71 3.84 15.19
N ASP A 221 -9.14 4.72 14.37
CA ASP A 221 -9.75 6.01 14.01
C ASP A 221 -11.08 5.82 13.28
N ALA A 222 -11.13 4.93 12.27
CA ALA A 222 -12.33 4.71 11.45
C ALA A 222 -13.55 4.26 12.26
N TYR A 223 -13.34 3.55 13.39
CA TYR A 223 -14.43 3.00 14.20
C TYR A 223 -14.51 3.59 15.62
N GLY A 224 -13.65 4.55 15.96
CA GLY A 224 -13.64 5.20 17.27
C GLY A 224 -13.26 4.23 18.39
N LEU A 225 -12.20 3.45 18.18
CA LEU A 225 -11.65 2.54 19.20
C LEU A 225 -10.54 3.25 19.97
N ASP A 226 -10.57 3.11 21.30
CA ASP A 226 -9.45 3.40 22.16
C ASP A 226 -8.48 2.21 22.17
N TYR A 227 -7.18 2.48 22.35
CA TYR A 227 -6.21 1.39 22.40
C TYR A 227 -5.05 1.67 23.35
N TYR A 228 -4.42 0.59 23.81
CA TYR A 228 -3.13 0.58 24.49
C TYR A 228 -2.23 -0.44 23.84
N ALA A 229 -0.96 -0.15 23.72
CA ALA A 229 0.01 -1.06 23.11
C ALA A 229 1.39 -0.91 23.74
N ALA A 230 2.26 -1.88 23.47
CA ALA A 230 3.64 -1.80 23.95
C ALA A 230 4.44 -0.73 23.20
N TYR A 231 4.20 -0.57 21.89
CA TYR A 231 4.91 0.34 21.00
C TYR A 231 3.97 0.99 19.99
N PRO A 232 4.36 2.13 19.40
CA PRO A 232 3.77 2.65 18.17
C PRO A 232 3.86 1.65 17.01
N GLY A 233 3.10 1.89 15.94
CA GLY A 233 2.96 0.95 14.82
C GLY A 233 4.25 0.71 14.04
N CYS A 234 5.01 1.76 13.80
CA CYS A 234 6.23 1.74 12.98
C CYS A 234 7.52 1.51 13.80
N ALA A 235 7.42 1.32 15.12
CA ALA A 235 8.58 1.08 15.96
C ALA A 235 9.35 -0.18 15.56
N ASP A 236 10.68 -0.13 15.64
CA ASP A 236 11.53 -1.31 15.50
C ASP A 236 11.27 -2.31 16.62
N ALA A 237 11.34 -3.60 16.28
CA ALA A 237 11.02 -4.67 17.22
C ALA A 237 12.02 -4.68 18.38
N ALA A 238 11.57 -4.31 19.60
CA ALA A 238 12.31 -4.42 20.82
C ALA A 238 11.45 -5.12 21.87
N GLU A 239 12.08 -5.70 22.90
CA GLU A 239 11.33 -6.23 24.05
C GLU A 239 10.78 -5.08 24.88
N PRO A 240 9.47 -5.09 25.26
CA PRO A 240 8.90 -4.02 26.05
C PRO A 240 9.54 -3.95 27.44
N SER A 241 9.68 -2.74 27.96
CA SER A 241 10.20 -2.51 29.31
C SER A 241 9.29 -3.16 30.36
N ALA A 242 9.87 -3.52 31.51
CA ALA A 242 9.07 -4.03 32.63
C ALA A 242 7.99 -3.03 33.09
N ALA A 243 8.21 -1.74 32.90
CA ALA A 243 7.23 -0.68 33.21
C ALA A 243 6.05 -0.70 32.24
N THR A 244 6.30 -0.84 30.94
CA THR A 244 5.29 -0.97 29.87
C THR A 244 4.44 -2.23 30.10
N VAL A 245 5.08 -3.37 30.37
CA VAL A 245 4.40 -4.63 30.66
C VAL A 245 3.51 -4.50 31.90
N ALA A 246 4.02 -3.92 32.98
CA ALA A 246 3.23 -3.71 34.22
C ALA A 246 2.03 -2.80 33.96
N PHE A 247 2.20 -1.71 33.21
CA PHE A 247 1.12 -0.81 32.82
C PHE A 247 0.01 -1.53 32.05
N LEU A 248 0.38 -2.31 31.01
CA LEU A 248 -0.60 -3.07 30.22
C LEU A 248 -1.35 -4.12 31.05
N ILE A 249 -0.66 -4.81 31.95
CA ILE A 249 -1.30 -5.76 32.88
C ILE A 249 -2.31 -5.05 33.79
N ASP A 250 -1.96 -3.88 34.30
CA ASP A 250 -2.87 -3.13 35.17
C ASP A 250 -4.08 -2.59 34.38
N LYS A 251 -3.93 -2.16 33.14
CA LYS A 251 -5.03 -1.77 32.25
C LYS A 251 -5.96 -2.96 31.94
N VAL A 252 -5.40 -4.11 31.58
CA VAL A 252 -6.18 -5.36 31.36
C VAL A 252 -7.05 -5.68 32.56
N ARG A 253 -6.49 -5.59 33.79
CA ARG A 253 -7.21 -5.86 35.03
C ARG A 253 -8.27 -4.82 35.36
N ALA A 254 -7.89 -3.53 35.26
CA ALA A 254 -8.77 -2.42 35.62
C ALA A 254 -10.01 -2.34 34.71
N GLU A 255 -9.83 -2.57 33.42
CA GLU A 255 -10.92 -2.49 32.43
C GLU A 255 -11.58 -3.84 32.14
N GLY A 256 -11.08 -4.93 32.77
CA GLY A 256 -11.60 -6.28 32.58
C GLY A 256 -11.54 -6.75 31.14
N ILE A 257 -10.42 -6.43 30.44
CA ILE A 257 -10.21 -6.81 29.04
C ILE A 257 -9.98 -8.32 28.93
N PRO A 258 -10.79 -9.05 28.16
CA PRO A 258 -10.71 -10.51 28.10
C PRO A 258 -9.65 -11.05 27.13
N VAL A 259 -9.16 -10.22 26.20
CA VAL A 259 -8.24 -10.61 25.13
C VAL A 259 -7.17 -9.53 24.97
N VAL A 260 -5.92 -9.99 24.86
CA VAL A 260 -4.77 -9.16 24.46
C VAL A 260 -4.30 -9.65 23.11
N PHE A 261 -4.03 -8.73 22.21
CA PHE A 261 -3.58 -9.02 20.86
C PHE A 261 -2.06 -8.97 20.76
N THR A 262 -1.52 -9.72 19.81
CA THR A 262 -0.14 -9.63 19.32
C THR A 262 -0.15 -9.61 17.81
N ILE A 263 0.88 -9.11 17.18
CA ILE A 263 1.03 -9.17 15.73
C ILE A 263 1.63 -10.51 15.29
N GLU A 264 1.46 -10.84 14.01
CA GLU A 264 2.17 -11.95 13.37
C GLU A 264 3.68 -11.69 13.43
N LEU A 265 4.47 -12.73 13.58
CA LEU A 265 5.94 -12.68 13.74
C LEU A 265 6.43 -12.06 15.07
N SER A 266 5.55 -11.79 16.02
CA SER A 266 5.95 -11.46 17.38
C SER A 266 6.64 -12.67 18.05
N ASN A 267 7.65 -12.40 18.85
CA ASN A 267 8.33 -13.45 19.61
C ASN A 267 7.54 -13.93 20.86
N GLY A 268 6.36 -13.35 21.10
CA GLY A 268 5.40 -13.73 22.14
C GLY A 268 5.75 -13.27 23.54
#